data_606f5de1f83fff9e58c81a2a93024a2e
#
_entry.id   606f5de1f83fff9e58c81a2a93024a2e
#
_cell.length_a   1.000
_cell.length_b   1.000
_cell.length_c   1.000
_cell.angle_alpha   90.00
_cell.angle_beta   90.00
_cell.angle_gamma   90.00
#
_symmetry.space_group_name_H-M   'P 1'
#
loop_
_entity.id
_entity.type
_entity.pdbx_description
1 polymer ?
#
loop_
_entity_poly.entity_id
_entity_poly.type
_entity_poly.pdbx_seq_one_letter_code
_entity_poly.pdbx_strand_id
1 'polypeptide(L)'
;NLLGGVVLRDMNGVQITGLANLVGGSMRGVQIAGISNVNGNNLSGVSISGLVGITGNHAQGVIFSGLTNITGDNTSGVIIGGLLNISGENSSGVHLAGLANIAGESFNGITTSGLLNIVGQSLRGIQISGLGNITGEDMHGMQISGLGNVVGGSFTGAQLAPMNMAKSGKGLQIGLFNYYKENFDGFQLGLVNANPDTKAQLMLFGGNTTKLNVGARFKNKLFYTILGGGTHYLDFSDKFSASLFYRAGLELPLYKQLFISGDLGFQHIENFKNKDYGFPARLYALQARVNLEYRLTDRLGILVT
;
A
#
# COMPACT_ATOMS: atom_id res chain seq x y z
N ASN A 1 -0.30 -21.85 41.05
CA ASN A 1 1.06 -22.35 41.04
C ASN A 1 2.07 -21.22 40.80
N LEU A 2 3.09 -21.12 41.65
CA LEU A 2 4.09 -20.05 41.54
C LEU A 2 4.98 -20.18 40.30
N LEU A 3 5.29 -21.38 39.85
CA LEU A 3 6.23 -21.60 38.75
C LEU A 3 5.57 -22.03 37.45
N GLY A 4 4.80 -23.11 37.46
CA GLY A 4 4.22 -23.63 36.23
C GLY A 4 2.96 -24.45 36.47
N GLY A 5 2.13 -24.54 35.46
CA GLY A 5 0.94 -25.37 35.46
C GLY A 5 0.97 -26.31 34.25
N VAL A 6 0.89 -27.64 34.53
CA VAL A 6 0.84 -28.64 33.47
C VAL A 6 -0.46 -29.41 33.57
N VAL A 7 -1.20 -29.49 32.50
CA VAL A 7 -2.40 -30.29 32.32
C VAL A 7 -2.18 -31.16 31.08
N LEU A 8 -2.17 -32.47 31.22
CA LEU A 8 -1.84 -33.40 30.14
C LEU A 8 -2.93 -33.56 29.08
N ARG A 9 -4.16 -33.20 29.40
CA ARG A 9 -5.34 -33.30 28.52
C ARG A 9 -6.02 -31.94 28.42
N ASP A 10 -7.32 -31.92 28.24
CA ASP A 10 -8.12 -30.71 28.14
C ASP A 10 -8.28 -30.02 29.50
N MET A 11 -8.38 -28.71 29.46
CA MET A 11 -8.64 -27.88 30.63
C MET A 11 -9.84 -26.96 30.39
N ASN A 12 -10.73 -26.92 31.37
CA ASN A 12 -11.84 -25.97 31.43
C ASN A 12 -11.72 -25.17 32.74
N GLY A 13 -11.70 -23.84 32.65
CA GLY A 13 -11.64 -22.96 33.82
C GLY A 13 -10.51 -21.93 33.77
N VAL A 14 -9.83 -21.72 34.88
CA VAL A 14 -8.83 -20.69 35.04
C VAL A 14 -7.48 -21.28 35.43
N GLN A 15 -6.44 -20.98 34.69
CA GLN A 15 -5.07 -21.37 34.97
C GLN A 15 -4.16 -20.10 35.03
N ILE A 16 -3.59 -19.87 36.22
CA ILE A 16 -2.71 -18.72 36.46
C ILE A 16 -1.39 -19.21 37.05
N THR A 17 -0.29 -18.87 36.42
CA THR A 17 1.07 -19.23 36.85
C THR A 17 2.06 -18.09 36.71
N GLY A 18 3.14 -18.16 37.48
CA GLY A 18 4.20 -17.17 37.41
C GLY A 18 5.05 -17.26 36.10
N LEU A 19 5.30 -18.46 35.61
CA LEU A 19 6.15 -18.64 34.41
C LEU A 19 5.37 -19.18 33.22
N ALA A 20 4.90 -20.42 33.25
CA ALA A 20 4.34 -21.08 32.07
C ALA A 20 3.13 -21.94 32.38
N ASN A 21 2.18 -21.93 31.45
CA ASN A 21 1.07 -22.88 31.40
C ASN A 21 1.27 -23.83 30.22
N LEU A 22 1.12 -25.11 30.45
CA LEU A 22 1.12 -26.12 29.41
C LEU A 22 -0.17 -26.95 29.51
N VAL A 23 -0.95 -26.95 28.44
CA VAL A 23 -2.14 -27.79 28.28
C VAL A 23 -1.91 -28.69 27.07
N GLY A 24 -1.83 -30.02 27.30
CA GLY A 24 -1.57 -30.99 26.23
C GLY A 24 -2.71 -31.14 25.24
N GLY A 25 -3.93 -30.83 25.63
CA GLY A 25 -5.15 -30.84 24.82
C GLY A 25 -5.66 -29.43 24.55
N SER A 26 -6.97 -29.25 24.69
CA SER A 26 -7.66 -27.95 24.47
C SER A 26 -7.84 -27.18 25.75
N MET A 27 -7.69 -25.87 25.70
CA MET A 27 -7.97 -24.92 26.77
C MET A 27 -9.28 -24.18 26.53
N ARG A 28 -10.17 -24.17 27.51
CA ARG A 28 -11.38 -23.31 27.51
C ARG A 28 -11.45 -22.50 28.80
N GLY A 29 -11.49 -21.18 28.66
CA GLY A 29 -11.59 -20.29 29.82
C GLY A 29 -10.47 -19.22 29.82
N VAL A 30 -9.77 -19.08 30.96
CA VAL A 30 -8.75 -18.03 31.13
C VAL A 30 -7.39 -18.64 31.45
N GLN A 31 -6.38 -18.28 30.71
CA GLN A 31 -5.00 -18.72 30.89
C GLN A 31 -4.08 -17.51 31.02
N ILE A 32 -3.35 -17.41 32.11
CA ILE A 32 -2.42 -16.30 32.38
C ILE A 32 -1.06 -16.86 32.82
N ALA A 33 0.01 -16.45 32.17
CA ALA A 33 1.37 -16.79 32.50
C ALA A 33 2.35 -15.61 32.36
N GLY A 34 3.36 -15.57 33.21
CA GLY A 34 4.39 -14.54 33.13
C GLY A 34 5.29 -14.67 31.90
N ILE A 35 5.49 -15.86 31.35
CA ILE A 35 6.32 -16.11 30.18
C ILE A 35 5.48 -16.68 29.02
N SER A 36 4.90 -17.87 29.17
CA SER A 36 4.27 -18.53 28.02
C SER A 36 2.99 -19.32 28.38
N ASN A 37 2.06 -19.30 27.43
CA ASN A 37 0.92 -20.19 27.38
C ASN A 37 1.06 -21.12 26.18
N VAL A 38 1.01 -22.43 26.39
CA VAL A 38 1.11 -23.44 25.34
C VAL A 38 -0.07 -24.38 25.40
N ASN A 39 -0.81 -24.48 24.31
CA ASN A 39 -1.94 -25.37 24.15
C ASN A 39 -1.69 -26.31 22.97
N GLY A 40 -1.74 -27.62 23.21
CA GLY A 40 -1.48 -28.64 22.18
C GLY A 40 -2.51 -28.65 21.05
N ASN A 41 -3.78 -28.37 21.38
CA ASN A 41 -4.86 -28.36 20.39
C ASN A 41 -5.49 -26.95 20.28
N ASN A 42 -6.65 -26.74 20.89
CA ASN A 42 -7.46 -25.54 20.74
C ASN A 42 -7.39 -24.63 21.96
N LEU A 43 -7.49 -23.32 21.72
CA LEU A 43 -7.73 -22.34 22.76
C LEU A 43 -9.06 -21.63 22.48
N SER A 44 -9.92 -21.59 23.52
CA SER A 44 -11.17 -20.80 23.46
C SER A 44 -11.33 -20.00 24.74
N GLY A 45 -11.26 -18.67 24.63
CA GLY A 45 -11.41 -17.76 25.77
C GLY A 45 -10.35 -16.68 25.82
N VAL A 46 -9.70 -16.50 26.95
CA VAL A 46 -8.69 -15.44 27.15
C VAL A 46 -7.34 -16.09 27.47
N SER A 47 -6.31 -15.72 26.70
CA SER A 47 -4.93 -16.11 26.94
C SER A 47 -4.03 -14.91 27.05
N ILE A 48 -3.35 -14.75 28.18
CA ILE A 48 -2.41 -13.64 28.39
C ILE A 48 -1.04 -14.26 28.76
N SER A 49 -0.02 -13.95 28.00
CA SER A 49 1.36 -14.37 28.27
C SER A 49 2.32 -13.20 28.19
N GLY A 50 3.33 -13.18 29.05
CA GLY A 50 4.33 -12.11 29.06
C GLY A 50 5.19 -12.09 27.79
N LEU A 51 5.45 -13.25 27.19
CA LEU A 51 6.26 -13.34 25.97
C LEU A 51 5.54 -14.06 24.84
N VAL A 52 5.17 -15.34 25.00
CA VAL A 52 4.75 -16.17 23.86
C VAL A 52 3.46 -16.95 24.17
N GLY A 53 2.51 -16.89 23.27
CA GLY A 53 1.32 -17.72 23.20
C GLY A 53 1.40 -18.70 22.04
N ILE A 54 1.27 -20.00 22.28
CA ILE A 54 1.27 -21.04 21.25
C ILE A 54 -0.01 -21.88 21.37
N THR A 55 -0.67 -22.04 20.22
CA THR A 55 -1.85 -22.93 20.10
C THR A 55 -1.65 -23.83 18.88
N GLY A 56 -1.76 -25.14 19.07
CA GLY A 56 -1.47 -26.14 18.02
C GLY A 56 -2.42 -26.01 16.83
N ASN A 57 -3.73 -25.90 17.06
CA ASN A 57 -4.70 -25.88 15.97
C ASN A 57 -5.46 -24.55 15.93
N HIS A 58 -6.56 -24.40 16.68
CA HIS A 58 -7.44 -23.24 16.59
C HIS A 58 -7.37 -22.36 17.83
N ALA A 59 -7.19 -21.07 17.65
CA ALA A 59 -7.21 -20.08 18.71
C ALA A 59 -8.39 -19.11 18.53
N GLN A 60 -9.28 -19.05 19.56
CA GLN A 60 -10.46 -18.20 19.51
C GLN A 60 -10.60 -17.40 20.80
N GLY A 61 -10.82 -16.08 20.67
CA GLY A 61 -11.13 -15.19 21.80
C GLY A 61 -10.22 -13.99 21.87
N VAL A 62 -9.73 -13.68 23.08
CA VAL A 62 -8.79 -12.56 23.30
C VAL A 62 -7.43 -13.14 23.66
N ILE A 63 -6.45 -12.92 22.80
CA ILE A 63 -5.11 -13.47 22.96
C ILE A 63 -4.11 -12.33 22.97
N PHE A 64 -3.37 -12.25 24.05
CA PHE A 64 -2.31 -11.24 24.22
C PHE A 64 -0.99 -11.92 24.57
N SER A 65 0.05 -11.58 23.83
CA SER A 65 1.44 -11.96 24.16
C SER A 65 2.37 -10.77 24.00
N GLY A 66 3.28 -10.61 24.95
CA GLY A 66 4.24 -9.50 24.93
C GLY A 66 5.18 -9.51 23.72
N LEU A 67 5.42 -10.69 23.12
CA LEU A 67 6.19 -10.80 21.88
C LEU A 67 5.38 -11.42 20.75
N THR A 68 4.97 -12.70 20.88
CA THR A 68 4.47 -13.44 19.73
C THR A 68 3.30 -14.34 20.08
N ASN A 69 2.27 -14.34 19.22
CA ASN A 69 1.24 -15.35 19.18
C ASN A 69 1.43 -16.25 17.95
N ILE A 70 1.40 -17.56 18.14
CA ILE A 70 1.51 -18.55 17.07
C ILE A 70 0.34 -19.52 17.19
N THR A 71 -0.40 -19.67 16.09
CA THR A 71 -1.49 -20.62 15.95
C THR A 71 -1.21 -21.49 14.73
N GLY A 72 -1.29 -22.82 14.88
CA GLY A 72 -1.00 -23.76 13.79
C GLY A 72 -1.97 -23.63 12.63
N ASP A 73 -3.26 -23.55 12.92
CA ASP A 73 -4.30 -23.47 11.89
C ASP A 73 -5.01 -22.09 11.91
N ASN A 74 -6.20 -22.04 12.51
CA ASN A 74 -7.09 -20.88 12.40
C ASN A 74 -7.07 -20.00 13.66
N THR A 75 -7.14 -18.69 13.45
CA THR A 75 -7.20 -17.72 14.54
C THR A 75 -8.43 -16.83 14.41
N SER A 76 -9.16 -16.61 15.50
CA SER A 76 -10.32 -15.72 15.47
C SER A 76 -10.47 -14.90 16.76
N GLY A 77 -10.91 -13.65 16.62
CA GLY A 77 -11.14 -12.74 17.73
C GLY A 77 -10.19 -11.55 17.77
N VAL A 78 -9.73 -11.18 18.97
CA VAL A 78 -8.79 -10.07 19.18
C VAL A 78 -7.42 -10.63 19.53
N ILE A 79 -6.47 -10.49 18.67
CA ILE A 79 -5.12 -11.04 18.80
C ILE A 79 -4.12 -9.91 18.84
N ILE A 80 -3.39 -9.82 19.93
CA ILE A 80 -2.39 -8.75 20.13
C ILE A 80 -1.04 -9.38 20.44
N GLY A 81 -0.09 -9.17 19.58
CA GLY A 81 1.32 -9.54 19.77
C GLY A 81 2.21 -8.31 19.82
N GLY A 82 3.11 -8.23 20.79
CA GLY A 82 4.06 -7.13 20.86
C GLY A 82 4.94 -7.01 19.62
N LEU A 83 5.28 -8.12 18.99
CA LEU A 83 6.01 -8.17 17.73
C LEU A 83 5.23 -8.86 16.62
N LEU A 84 4.78 -10.11 16.82
CA LEU A 84 4.25 -10.93 15.75
C LEU A 84 2.93 -11.61 16.13
N ASN A 85 2.03 -11.74 15.17
CA ASN A 85 0.94 -12.70 15.19
C ASN A 85 1.05 -13.58 13.94
N ILE A 86 1.08 -14.89 14.12
CA ILE A 86 1.22 -15.88 13.06
C ILE A 86 0.07 -16.88 13.15
N SER A 87 -0.64 -17.07 12.06
CA SER A 87 -1.66 -18.10 11.87
C SER A 87 -1.29 -18.91 10.64
N GLY A 88 -1.28 -20.23 10.76
CA GLY A 88 -0.89 -21.12 9.67
C GLY A 88 -1.90 -21.14 8.53
N GLU A 89 -3.17 -20.96 8.83
CA GLU A 89 -4.26 -20.96 7.84
C GLU A 89 -5.05 -19.65 7.91
N ASN A 90 -6.33 -19.72 8.29
CA ASN A 90 -7.24 -18.59 8.22
C ASN A 90 -7.24 -17.75 9.50
N SER A 91 -7.38 -16.47 9.32
CA SER A 91 -7.49 -15.52 10.42
C SER A 91 -8.72 -14.65 10.31
N SER A 92 -9.32 -14.29 11.45
CA SER A 92 -10.46 -13.39 11.46
C SER A 92 -10.53 -12.52 12.71
N GLY A 93 -11.16 -11.34 12.59
CA GLY A 93 -11.34 -10.40 13.69
C GLY A 93 -10.37 -9.23 13.64
N VAL A 94 -9.73 -8.91 14.78
CA VAL A 94 -8.81 -7.78 14.90
C VAL A 94 -7.43 -8.28 15.34
N HIS A 95 -6.44 -8.15 14.48
CA HIS A 95 -5.07 -8.54 14.75
C HIS A 95 -4.14 -7.33 14.80
N LEU A 96 -3.46 -7.16 15.91
CA LEU A 96 -2.51 -6.05 16.12
C LEU A 96 -1.12 -6.60 16.45
N ALA A 97 -0.10 -6.12 15.76
CA ALA A 97 1.30 -6.50 16.01
C ALA A 97 2.25 -5.32 15.88
N GLY A 98 3.30 -5.31 16.69
CA GLY A 98 4.33 -4.27 16.59
C GLY A 98 5.13 -4.35 15.29
N LEU A 99 5.41 -5.54 14.77
CA LEU A 99 6.14 -5.74 13.52
C LEU A 99 5.26 -6.33 12.42
N ALA A 100 4.68 -7.52 12.61
CA ALA A 100 3.95 -8.15 11.52
C ALA A 100 2.78 -9.03 11.99
N ASN A 101 1.73 -9.07 11.16
CA ASN A 101 0.69 -10.09 11.19
C ASN A 101 0.80 -10.95 9.94
N ILE A 102 0.75 -12.27 10.12
CA ILE A 102 0.86 -13.24 9.04
C ILE A 102 -0.30 -14.24 9.14
N ALA A 103 -1.07 -14.35 8.07
CA ALA A 103 -2.07 -15.40 7.88
C ALA A 103 -1.66 -16.22 6.65
N GLY A 104 -1.48 -17.53 6.82
CA GLY A 104 -1.02 -18.41 5.75
C GLY A 104 -2.00 -18.54 4.60
N GLU A 105 -3.30 -18.48 4.87
CA GLU A 105 -4.34 -18.52 3.84
C GLU A 105 -5.11 -17.19 3.79
N SER A 106 -6.27 -17.10 4.46
CA SER A 106 -7.17 -15.96 4.32
C SER A 106 -7.29 -15.15 5.60
N PHE A 107 -7.60 -13.87 5.43
CA PHE A 107 -7.90 -12.96 6.54
C PHE A 107 -9.23 -12.24 6.34
N ASN A 108 -10.07 -12.23 7.40
CA ASN A 108 -11.34 -11.52 7.40
C ASN A 108 -11.44 -10.58 8.61
N GLY A 109 -11.36 -9.26 8.40
CA GLY A 109 -11.44 -8.27 9.49
C GLY A 109 -10.44 -7.14 9.35
N ILE A 110 -9.80 -6.76 10.45
CA ILE A 110 -8.83 -5.66 10.50
C ILE A 110 -7.50 -6.19 11.00
N THR A 111 -6.44 -5.97 10.22
CA THR A 111 -5.08 -6.29 10.62
C THR A 111 -4.18 -5.07 10.54
N THR A 112 -3.51 -4.77 11.66
CA THR A 112 -2.63 -3.59 11.77
C THR A 112 -1.27 -4.00 12.33
N SER A 113 -0.22 -3.51 11.69
CA SER A 113 1.16 -3.78 12.11
C SER A 113 2.09 -2.57 11.92
N GLY A 114 3.18 -2.55 12.67
CA GLY A 114 4.20 -1.51 12.50
C GLY A 114 4.96 -1.60 11.18
N LEU A 115 5.17 -2.81 10.65
CA LEU A 115 5.91 -2.99 9.40
C LEU A 115 5.07 -3.68 8.31
N LEU A 116 4.65 -4.94 8.50
CA LEU A 116 4.10 -5.77 7.42
C LEU A 116 2.84 -6.52 7.83
N ASN A 117 1.84 -6.54 6.97
CA ASN A 117 0.77 -7.53 7.03
C ASN A 117 0.85 -8.43 5.79
N ILE A 118 0.83 -9.74 6.01
CA ILE A 118 0.93 -10.73 4.95
C ILE A 118 -0.26 -11.70 5.06
N VAL A 119 -0.98 -11.84 3.96
CA VAL A 119 -2.05 -12.80 3.78
C VAL A 119 -1.74 -13.65 2.56
N GLY A 120 -1.61 -14.96 2.74
CA GLY A 120 -1.14 -15.86 1.68
C GLY A 120 -2.10 -15.99 0.50
N GLN A 121 -3.40 -15.97 0.76
CA GLN A 121 -4.43 -16.07 -0.28
C GLN A 121 -5.32 -14.83 -0.29
N SER A 122 -6.46 -14.83 0.41
CA SER A 122 -7.50 -13.82 0.23
C SER A 122 -7.70 -12.93 1.45
N LEU A 123 -7.90 -11.64 1.20
CA LEU A 123 -8.25 -10.65 2.21
C LEU A 123 -9.69 -10.17 2.05
N ARG A 124 -10.44 -10.14 3.15
CA ARG A 124 -11.69 -9.39 3.26
C ARG A 124 -11.61 -8.46 4.46
N GLY A 125 -11.54 -7.14 4.21
CA GLY A 125 -11.43 -6.15 5.27
C GLY A 125 -10.33 -5.14 5.06
N ILE A 126 -9.59 -4.83 6.13
CA ILE A 126 -8.63 -3.73 6.12
C ILE A 126 -7.25 -4.20 6.58
N GLN A 127 -6.22 -3.89 5.80
CA GLN A 127 -4.82 -4.02 6.20
C GLN A 127 -4.18 -2.64 6.34
N ILE A 128 -3.56 -2.37 7.48
CA ILE A 128 -2.82 -1.13 7.74
C ILE A 128 -1.41 -1.49 8.22
N SER A 129 -0.39 -0.93 7.59
CA SER A 129 1.00 -1.18 8.00
C SER A 129 1.90 0.03 7.81
N GLY A 130 3.00 0.07 8.55
CA GLY A 130 4.00 1.13 8.39
C GLY A 130 4.77 1.03 7.07
N LEU A 131 5.08 -0.17 6.59
CA LEU A 131 5.80 -0.37 5.33
C LEU A 131 4.94 -1.00 4.25
N GLY A 132 4.36 -2.18 4.44
CA GLY A 132 3.73 -2.87 3.34
C GLY A 132 2.64 -3.84 3.70
N ASN A 133 1.66 -3.97 2.81
CA ASN A 133 0.63 -4.99 2.87
C ASN A 133 0.72 -5.89 1.65
N ILE A 134 0.69 -7.19 1.87
CA ILE A 134 0.77 -8.19 0.82
C ILE A 134 -0.42 -9.14 0.95
N THR A 135 -1.15 -9.31 -0.13
CA THR A 135 -2.19 -10.34 -0.28
C THR A 135 -1.84 -11.17 -1.52
N GLY A 136 -1.68 -12.47 -1.35
CA GLY A 136 -1.20 -13.36 -2.41
C GLY A 136 -2.17 -13.53 -3.57
N GLU A 137 -3.47 -13.57 -3.28
CA GLU A 137 -4.51 -13.74 -4.29
C GLU A 137 -5.46 -12.54 -4.30
N ASP A 138 -6.70 -12.69 -3.86
CA ASP A 138 -7.74 -11.69 -4.02
C ASP A 138 -7.97 -10.82 -2.77
N MET A 139 -8.30 -9.56 -2.99
CA MET A 139 -8.62 -8.61 -1.93
C MET A 139 -9.99 -7.97 -2.12
N HIS A 140 -10.79 -7.96 -1.05
CA HIS A 140 -12.02 -7.16 -0.95
C HIS A 140 -11.93 -6.24 0.26
N GLY A 141 -11.72 -4.94 0.03
CA GLY A 141 -11.59 -3.96 1.12
C GLY A 141 -10.50 -2.93 0.87
N MET A 142 -9.61 -2.73 1.86
CA MET A 142 -8.65 -1.63 1.80
C MET A 142 -7.26 -2.05 2.29
N GLN A 143 -6.23 -1.62 1.57
CA GLN A 143 -4.84 -1.67 2.01
C GLN A 143 -4.27 -0.26 2.14
N ILE A 144 -3.69 0.05 3.30
CA ILE A 144 -3.02 1.33 3.57
C ILE A 144 -1.62 1.04 4.08
N SER A 145 -0.60 1.60 3.45
CA SER A 145 0.77 1.43 3.92
C SER A 145 1.66 2.64 3.63
N GLY A 146 2.75 2.74 4.37
CA GLY A 146 3.73 3.82 4.21
C GLY A 146 4.63 3.66 2.99
N LEU A 147 4.76 2.46 2.40
CA LEU A 147 5.59 2.23 1.23
C LEU A 147 4.85 1.52 0.10
N GLY A 148 4.24 0.34 0.34
CA GLY A 148 3.67 -0.41 -0.76
C GLY A 148 2.55 -1.38 -0.40
N ASN A 149 1.57 -1.49 -1.28
CA ASN A 149 0.51 -2.48 -1.25
C ASN A 149 0.60 -3.40 -2.47
N VAL A 150 0.53 -4.70 -2.25
CA VAL A 150 0.61 -5.70 -3.31
C VAL A 150 -0.55 -6.68 -3.19
N VAL A 151 -1.25 -6.88 -4.31
CA VAL A 151 -2.27 -7.93 -4.47
C VAL A 151 -1.88 -8.79 -5.67
N GLY A 152 -1.59 -10.07 -5.43
CA GLY A 152 -1.17 -11.01 -6.47
C GLY A 152 -2.28 -11.38 -7.45
N GLY A 153 -3.54 -11.32 -7.03
CA GLY A 153 -4.75 -11.51 -7.83
C GLY A 153 -5.50 -10.22 -8.08
N SER A 154 -6.82 -10.27 -7.92
CA SER A 154 -7.72 -9.14 -8.14
C SER A 154 -8.06 -8.43 -6.86
N PHE A 155 -8.08 -7.10 -6.88
CA PHE A 155 -8.65 -6.37 -5.76
C PHE A 155 -9.99 -5.68 -6.12
N THR A 156 -10.86 -5.60 -5.12
CA THR A 156 -12.06 -4.77 -5.14
C THR A 156 -12.04 -3.87 -3.92
N GLY A 157 -11.96 -2.54 -4.13
CA GLY A 157 -11.88 -1.57 -3.03
C GLY A 157 -10.79 -0.52 -3.23
N ALA A 158 -9.86 -0.37 -2.27
CA ALA A 158 -8.86 0.69 -2.34
C ALA A 158 -7.46 0.24 -1.90
N GLN A 159 -6.44 0.75 -2.59
CA GLN A 159 -5.03 0.68 -2.20
C GLN A 159 -4.46 2.10 -2.07
N LEU A 160 -3.92 2.43 -0.89
CA LEU A 160 -3.33 3.73 -0.57
C LEU A 160 -1.89 3.52 -0.07
N ALA A 161 -0.92 3.84 -0.91
CA ALA A 161 0.51 3.79 -0.58
C ALA A 161 1.31 4.53 -1.65
N PRO A 162 2.57 4.92 -1.41
CA PRO A 162 3.45 5.37 -2.47
C PRO A 162 3.52 4.42 -3.68
N MET A 163 3.49 3.11 -3.44
CA MET A 163 3.47 2.09 -4.50
C MET A 163 2.28 1.15 -4.32
N ASN A 164 1.41 1.04 -5.33
CA ASN A 164 0.30 0.11 -5.34
C ASN A 164 0.40 -0.81 -6.55
N MET A 165 0.32 -2.11 -6.33
CA MET A 165 0.45 -3.12 -7.36
C MET A 165 -0.66 -4.16 -7.25
N ALA A 166 -1.24 -4.54 -8.39
CA ALA A 166 -2.22 -5.62 -8.47
C ALA A 166 -2.14 -6.34 -9.81
N LYS A 167 -2.64 -7.58 -9.88
CA LYS A 167 -2.85 -8.26 -11.15
C LYS A 167 -4.03 -7.64 -11.89
N SER A 168 -5.15 -7.49 -11.21
CA SER A 168 -6.36 -6.81 -11.71
C SER A 168 -6.99 -5.99 -10.58
N GLY A 169 -7.89 -5.06 -10.92
CA GLY A 169 -8.53 -4.28 -9.88
C GLY A 169 -9.84 -3.62 -10.28
N LYS A 170 -10.70 -3.45 -9.26
CA LYS A 170 -11.90 -2.63 -9.35
C LYS A 170 -11.95 -1.68 -8.16
N GLY A 171 -11.86 -0.37 -8.43
CA GLY A 171 -11.92 0.65 -7.38
C GLY A 171 -10.83 1.71 -7.47
N LEU A 172 -10.06 1.92 -6.40
CA LEU A 172 -9.19 3.08 -6.26
C LEU A 172 -7.75 2.68 -5.94
N GLN A 173 -6.79 3.21 -6.67
CA GLN A 173 -5.37 3.22 -6.29
C GLN A 173 -4.86 4.66 -6.16
N ILE A 174 -4.35 5.03 -4.99
CA ILE A 174 -3.74 6.34 -4.75
C ILE A 174 -2.30 6.14 -4.30
N GLY A 175 -1.35 6.72 -5.05
CA GLY A 175 0.07 6.61 -4.75
C GLY A 175 0.94 7.45 -5.67
N LEU A 176 2.25 7.31 -5.53
CA LEU A 176 3.18 7.87 -6.50
C LEU A 176 3.26 6.99 -7.75
N PHE A 177 3.28 5.67 -7.54
CA PHE A 177 3.32 4.67 -8.60
C PHE A 177 2.19 3.66 -8.40
N ASN A 178 1.27 3.57 -9.37
CA ASN A 178 0.19 2.60 -9.39
C ASN A 178 0.36 1.69 -10.60
N TYR A 179 0.27 0.37 -10.38
CA TYR A 179 0.44 -0.62 -11.43
C TYR A 179 -0.63 -1.69 -11.38
N TYR A 180 -1.15 -2.07 -12.54
CA TYR A 180 -1.92 -3.29 -12.72
C TYR A 180 -1.43 -4.07 -13.96
N LYS A 181 -1.54 -5.39 -13.90
CA LYS A 181 -1.01 -6.24 -14.98
C LYS A 181 -2.03 -6.51 -16.10
N GLU A 182 -3.28 -6.75 -15.76
CA GLU A 182 -4.30 -7.21 -16.72
C GLU A 182 -5.42 -6.20 -16.92
N ASN A 183 -6.37 -6.12 -15.99
CA ASN A 183 -7.56 -5.28 -16.10
C ASN A 183 -7.74 -4.38 -14.89
N PHE A 184 -8.18 -3.15 -15.14
CA PHE A 184 -8.53 -2.21 -14.11
C PHE A 184 -9.81 -1.46 -14.47
N ASP A 185 -10.79 -1.52 -13.55
CA ASP A 185 -12.07 -0.80 -13.60
C ASP A 185 -12.14 0.13 -12.40
N GLY A 186 -11.79 1.41 -12.59
CA GLY A 186 -11.75 2.37 -11.51
C GLY A 186 -10.82 3.55 -11.77
N PHE A 187 -10.36 4.15 -10.69
CA PHE A 187 -9.55 5.35 -10.75
C PHE A 187 -8.17 5.17 -10.13
N GLN A 188 -7.14 5.53 -10.87
CA GLN A 188 -5.75 5.60 -10.41
C GLN A 188 -5.30 7.05 -10.30
N LEU A 189 -4.88 7.48 -9.12
CA LEU A 189 -4.29 8.78 -8.87
C LEU A 189 -2.84 8.62 -8.45
N GLY A 190 -1.92 9.05 -9.31
CA GLY A 190 -0.49 8.94 -9.05
C GLY A 190 0.36 9.68 -10.06
N LEU A 191 1.64 9.86 -9.74
CA LEU A 191 2.61 10.43 -10.68
C LEU A 191 2.76 9.53 -11.92
N VAL A 192 2.79 8.22 -11.69
CA VAL A 192 2.84 7.21 -12.76
C VAL A 192 1.73 6.20 -12.52
N ASN A 193 0.79 6.10 -13.45
CA ASN A 193 -0.22 5.06 -13.48
C ASN A 193 0.07 4.17 -14.68
N ALA A 194 0.50 2.95 -14.44
CA ALA A 194 1.06 2.07 -15.46
C ALA A 194 0.36 0.70 -15.54
N ASN A 195 0.46 0.11 -16.72
CA ASN A 195 0.17 -1.29 -17.02
C ASN A 195 1.11 -1.74 -18.14
N PRO A 196 1.11 -3.01 -18.60
CA PRO A 196 1.98 -3.46 -19.70
C PRO A 196 1.81 -2.70 -21.01
N ASP A 197 0.62 -2.11 -21.26
CA ASP A 197 0.33 -1.34 -22.47
C ASP A 197 0.59 0.16 -22.32
N THR A 198 1.11 0.60 -21.18
CA THR A 198 1.40 2.01 -20.93
C THR A 198 2.47 2.51 -21.88
N LYS A 199 2.12 3.53 -22.67
CA LYS A 199 3.06 4.18 -23.58
C LYS A 199 3.82 5.28 -22.84
N ALA A 200 5.13 5.11 -22.73
CA ALA A 200 6.03 6.16 -22.25
C ALA A 200 6.50 6.99 -23.45
N GLN A 201 6.29 8.29 -23.41
CA GLN A 201 6.62 9.24 -24.47
C GLN A 201 7.50 10.35 -23.92
N LEU A 202 8.59 10.66 -24.59
CA LEU A 202 9.39 11.85 -24.31
C LEU A 202 8.75 13.06 -24.98
N MET A 203 8.60 14.14 -24.26
CA MET A 203 8.05 15.40 -24.74
C MET A 203 9.10 16.50 -24.66
N LEU A 204 9.22 17.27 -25.72
CA LEU A 204 10.00 18.50 -25.78
C LEU A 204 9.08 19.62 -26.27
N PHE A 205 8.91 20.68 -25.48
CA PHE A 205 7.97 21.73 -25.83
C PHE A 205 8.36 23.08 -25.25
N GLY A 206 7.93 24.14 -25.92
CA GLY A 206 8.04 25.54 -25.49
C GLY A 206 6.73 26.01 -24.83
N GLY A 207 6.81 27.07 -24.04
CA GLY A 207 5.65 27.72 -23.44
C GLY A 207 5.91 29.12 -22.97
N ASN A 208 4.85 29.84 -22.61
CA ASN A 208 4.96 31.23 -22.13
C ASN A 208 5.58 31.30 -20.72
N THR A 209 5.35 30.28 -19.89
CA THR A 209 5.84 30.23 -18.51
C THR A 209 7.30 29.78 -18.44
N THR A 210 7.68 28.80 -19.25
CA THR A 210 9.05 28.31 -19.42
C THR A 210 9.32 28.05 -20.88
N LYS A 211 10.44 28.57 -21.39
CA LYS A 211 10.74 28.55 -22.83
C LYS A 211 11.10 27.17 -23.36
N LEU A 212 11.79 26.38 -22.53
CA LEU A 212 12.18 25.02 -22.87
C LEU A 212 11.72 24.07 -21.75
N ASN A 213 10.99 23.04 -22.12
CA ASN A 213 10.50 22.01 -21.22
C ASN A 213 10.80 20.64 -21.79
N VAL A 214 11.21 19.74 -20.92
CA VAL A 214 11.37 18.30 -21.20
C VAL A 214 10.49 17.54 -20.23
N GLY A 215 9.72 16.60 -20.73
CA GLY A 215 8.82 15.79 -19.90
C GLY A 215 8.70 14.37 -20.40
N ALA A 216 8.36 13.48 -19.47
CA ALA A 216 7.94 12.11 -19.76
C ALA A 216 6.42 12.02 -19.59
N ARG A 217 5.73 11.57 -20.62
CA ARG A 217 4.29 11.33 -20.63
C ARG A 217 4.03 9.83 -20.51
N PHE A 218 3.28 9.43 -19.50
CA PHE A 218 2.83 8.07 -19.30
C PHE A 218 1.35 7.98 -19.64
N LYS A 219 1.04 7.32 -20.74
CA LYS A 219 -0.33 7.21 -21.24
C LYS A 219 -0.86 5.80 -21.10
N ASN A 220 -2.01 5.68 -20.45
CA ASN A 220 -2.76 4.47 -20.30
C ASN A 220 -4.20 4.66 -20.78
N LYS A 221 -4.54 4.07 -21.93
CA LYS A 221 -5.83 4.28 -22.60
C LYS A 221 -6.10 5.78 -22.87
N LEU A 222 -7.13 6.33 -22.24
CA LEU A 222 -7.50 7.74 -22.39
C LEU A 222 -6.77 8.65 -21.39
N PHE A 223 -6.31 8.11 -20.27
CA PHE A 223 -5.68 8.87 -19.20
C PHE A 223 -4.17 8.97 -19.41
N TYR A 224 -3.61 10.12 -19.10
CA TYR A 224 -2.15 10.30 -19.08
C TYR A 224 -1.69 11.18 -17.93
N THR A 225 -0.43 10.98 -17.55
CA THR A 225 0.31 11.86 -16.66
C THR A 225 1.58 12.33 -17.33
N ILE A 226 2.01 13.55 -17.03
CA ILE A 226 3.27 14.12 -17.52
C ILE A 226 4.08 14.61 -16.33
N LEU A 227 5.31 14.15 -16.26
CA LEU A 227 6.32 14.63 -15.32
C LEU A 227 7.42 15.29 -16.11
N GLY A 228 7.89 16.45 -15.68
CA GLY A 228 8.98 17.10 -16.39
C GLY A 228 9.54 18.31 -15.67
N GLY A 229 10.54 18.88 -16.33
CA GLY A 229 11.19 20.10 -15.90
C GLY A 229 11.43 21.03 -17.06
N GLY A 230 11.75 22.26 -16.75
CA GLY A 230 12.04 23.26 -17.79
C GLY A 230 12.82 24.44 -17.26
N THR A 231 13.19 25.33 -18.19
CA THR A 231 13.85 26.58 -17.87
C THR A 231 13.22 27.73 -18.64
N HIS A 232 13.20 28.91 -18.05
CA HIS A 232 12.75 30.12 -18.72
C HIS A 232 13.89 30.79 -19.50
N TYR A 233 15.11 30.67 -19.02
CA TYR A 233 16.29 31.24 -19.62
C TYR A 233 17.20 30.18 -20.23
N LEU A 234 17.62 30.38 -21.46
CA LEU A 234 18.59 29.49 -22.12
C LEU A 234 20.05 29.96 -21.89
N ASP A 235 20.22 31.09 -21.23
CA ASP A 235 21.53 31.60 -20.83
C ASP A 235 21.86 31.10 -19.41
N PHE A 236 22.83 30.22 -19.36
CA PHE A 236 23.24 29.55 -18.09
C PHE A 236 24.22 30.40 -17.26
N SER A 237 24.70 31.57 -17.78
CA SER A 237 25.74 32.35 -17.09
C SER A 237 25.18 33.25 -15.99
N ASP A 238 24.11 34.02 -16.24
CA ASP A 238 23.62 35.05 -15.31
C ASP A 238 22.18 34.88 -14.81
N LYS A 239 21.37 34.13 -15.51
CA LYS A 239 19.92 34.01 -15.21
C LYS A 239 19.44 32.59 -15.41
N PHE A 240 19.67 31.74 -14.40
CA PHE A 240 19.15 30.40 -14.44
C PHE A 240 17.83 30.31 -13.68
N SER A 241 16.84 29.68 -14.29
CA SER A 241 15.61 29.27 -13.63
C SER A 241 15.36 27.79 -13.89
N ALA A 242 14.97 27.06 -12.87
CA ALA A 242 14.53 25.69 -13.00
C ALA A 242 13.05 25.57 -12.70
N SER A 243 12.34 24.72 -13.40
CA SER A 243 10.97 24.39 -13.07
C SER A 243 10.76 22.88 -13.04
N LEU A 244 9.86 22.45 -12.18
CA LEU A 244 9.33 21.10 -12.16
C LEU A 244 7.81 21.18 -12.35
N PHE A 245 7.27 20.29 -13.15
CA PHE A 245 5.83 20.24 -13.36
C PHE A 245 5.30 18.80 -13.33
N TYR A 246 4.07 18.69 -12.87
CA TYR A 246 3.25 17.51 -12.96
C TYR A 246 1.92 17.88 -13.61
N ARG A 247 1.45 17.04 -14.52
CA ARG A 247 0.18 17.23 -15.22
C ARG A 247 -0.55 15.92 -15.34
N ALA A 248 -1.86 15.96 -15.22
CA ALA A 248 -2.74 14.81 -15.43
C ALA A 248 -3.86 15.21 -16.40
N GLY A 249 -4.18 14.34 -17.33
CA GLY A 249 -5.14 14.68 -18.36
C GLY A 249 -5.77 13.48 -19.04
N LEU A 250 -6.70 13.82 -19.94
CA LEU A 250 -7.42 12.88 -20.78
C LEU A 250 -7.15 13.21 -22.25
N GLU A 251 -6.96 12.16 -23.05
CA GLU A 251 -6.79 12.27 -24.50
C GLU A 251 -7.87 11.46 -25.21
N LEU A 252 -8.54 12.13 -26.15
CA LEU A 252 -9.59 11.54 -26.97
C LEU A 252 -9.18 11.55 -28.45
N PRO A 253 -9.40 10.46 -29.20
CA PRO A 253 -9.22 10.47 -30.63
C PRO A 253 -10.31 11.33 -31.28
N LEU A 254 -9.93 12.24 -32.17
CA LEU A 254 -10.86 13.02 -33.00
C LEU A 254 -11.03 12.39 -34.37
N TYR A 255 -9.95 12.19 -35.10
CA TYR A 255 -9.99 11.64 -36.46
C TYR A 255 -8.63 11.07 -36.86
N LYS A 256 -8.59 9.76 -37.19
CA LYS A 256 -7.35 9.05 -37.60
C LYS A 256 -6.15 9.35 -36.67
N GLN A 257 -5.24 10.21 -37.13
CA GLN A 257 -4.00 10.58 -36.43
C GLN A 257 -4.15 11.84 -35.56
N LEU A 258 -5.35 12.42 -35.51
CA LEU A 258 -5.63 13.64 -34.77
C LEU A 258 -6.28 13.34 -33.41
N PHE A 259 -5.72 13.87 -32.35
CA PHE A 259 -6.17 13.69 -30.98
C PHE A 259 -6.35 15.04 -30.29
N ILE A 260 -7.36 15.14 -29.45
CA ILE A 260 -7.54 16.25 -28.52
C ILE A 260 -7.27 15.78 -27.11
N SER A 261 -6.58 16.60 -26.32
CA SER A 261 -6.37 16.30 -24.91
C SER A 261 -6.55 17.52 -24.04
N GLY A 262 -7.02 17.29 -22.80
CA GLY A 262 -7.08 18.30 -21.77
C GLY A 262 -6.29 17.86 -20.56
N ASP A 263 -5.48 18.73 -19.99
CA ASP A 263 -4.74 18.46 -18.76
C ASP A 263 -4.81 19.60 -17.75
N LEU A 264 -4.79 19.20 -16.48
CA LEU A 264 -4.60 20.07 -15.33
C LEU A 264 -3.23 19.78 -14.74
N GLY A 265 -2.50 20.81 -14.38
CA GLY A 265 -1.16 20.62 -13.87
C GLY A 265 -0.70 21.72 -12.95
N PHE A 266 0.29 21.33 -12.15
CA PHE A 266 1.00 22.19 -11.24
C PHE A 266 2.44 22.35 -11.73
N GLN A 267 2.95 23.59 -11.71
CA GLN A 267 4.33 23.91 -12.06
C GLN A 267 4.95 24.73 -10.93
N HIS A 268 6.07 24.26 -10.45
CA HIS A 268 6.93 24.99 -9.52
C HIS A 268 8.12 25.56 -10.31
N ILE A 269 8.37 26.86 -10.17
CA ILE A 269 9.48 27.56 -10.84
C ILE A 269 10.32 28.22 -9.76
N GLU A 270 11.62 27.95 -9.79
CA GLU A 270 12.61 28.57 -8.92
C GLU A 270 13.57 29.42 -9.78
N ASN A 271 13.71 30.70 -9.43
CA ASN A 271 14.63 31.62 -10.09
C ASN A 271 15.84 31.85 -9.19
N PHE A 272 17.01 31.42 -9.64
CA PHE A 272 18.25 31.45 -8.86
C PHE A 272 18.94 32.82 -8.83
N LYS A 273 18.53 33.77 -9.67
CA LYS A 273 19.11 35.13 -9.71
C LYS A 273 18.85 35.91 -8.40
N ASN A 274 17.80 35.63 -7.69
CA ASN A 274 17.44 36.34 -6.45
C ASN A 274 18.17 35.85 -5.20
N LYS A 275 19.13 34.93 -5.31
CA LYS A 275 19.97 34.51 -4.17
C LYS A 275 20.75 35.69 -3.54
N ASP A 276 21.13 36.68 -4.34
CA ASP A 276 21.87 37.87 -3.88
C ASP A 276 21.05 38.78 -2.95
N TYR A 277 19.71 38.63 -2.95
CA TYR A 277 18.78 39.36 -2.07
C TYR A 277 18.23 38.49 -0.92
N GLY A 278 18.78 37.32 -0.70
CA GLY A 278 18.43 36.46 0.44
C GLY A 278 17.15 35.61 0.29
N PHE A 279 16.39 35.77 -0.77
CA PHE A 279 15.16 34.97 -1.02
C PHE A 279 15.10 34.50 -2.47
N PRO A 280 15.08 33.18 -2.74
CA PRO A 280 14.77 32.68 -4.07
C PRO A 280 13.30 33.03 -4.42
N ALA A 281 13.07 33.67 -5.58
CA ALA A 281 11.71 33.85 -6.06
C ALA A 281 11.13 32.50 -6.47
N ARG A 282 10.17 32.03 -5.70
CA ARG A 282 9.42 30.79 -5.95
C ARG A 282 8.06 31.16 -6.53
N LEU A 283 7.77 30.63 -7.70
CA LEU A 283 6.50 30.80 -8.37
C LEU A 283 5.80 29.45 -8.47
N TYR A 284 4.51 29.44 -8.15
CA TYR A 284 3.65 28.28 -8.26
C TYR A 284 2.55 28.60 -9.26
N ALA A 285 2.41 27.79 -10.29
CA ALA A 285 1.39 27.96 -11.31
C ALA A 285 0.50 26.74 -11.38
N LEU A 286 -0.81 26.95 -11.23
CA LEU A 286 -1.80 25.97 -11.61
C LEU A 286 -2.21 26.25 -13.06
N GLN A 287 -2.15 25.25 -13.92
CA GLN A 287 -2.38 25.41 -15.35
C GLN A 287 -3.44 24.40 -15.82
N ALA A 288 -4.37 24.90 -16.63
CA ALA A 288 -5.29 24.07 -17.41
C ALA A 288 -4.92 24.26 -18.89
N ARG A 289 -4.78 23.17 -19.63
CA ARG A 289 -4.45 23.21 -21.05
C ARG A 289 -5.40 22.35 -21.86
N VAL A 290 -5.66 22.78 -23.08
CA VAL A 290 -6.28 21.97 -24.12
C VAL A 290 -5.24 21.85 -25.24
N ASN A 291 -4.96 20.64 -25.66
CA ASN A 291 -3.93 20.37 -26.64
C ASN A 291 -4.54 19.62 -27.84
N LEU A 292 -4.02 19.94 -29.02
CA LEU A 292 -4.29 19.21 -30.25
C LEU A 292 -2.99 18.50 -30.66
N GLU A 293 -3.03 17.18 -30.79
CA GLU A 293 -1.88 16.35 -31.17
C GLU A 293 -2.14 15.71 -32.53
N TYR A 294 -1.21 15.91 -33.46
CA TYR A 294 -1.17 15.17 -34.71
C TYR A 294 -0.02 14.16 -34.70
N ARG A 295 -0.31 12.88 -34.87
CA ARG A 295 0.69 11.81 -34.90
C ARG A 295 1.18 11.59 -36.31
N LEU A 296 2.46 11.92 -36.52
CA LEU A 296 3.14 11.70 -37.81
C LEU A 296 3.45 10.22 -38.02
N THR A 297 3.85 9.54 -36.94
CA THR A 297 4.14 8.09 -36.89
C THR A 297 3.68 7.54 -35.54
N ASP A 298 3.80 6.23 -35.32
CA ASP A 298 3.54 5.61 -34.01
C ASP A 298 4.44 6.11 -32.88
N ARG A 299 5.56 6.77 -33.25
CA ARG A 299 6.59 7.24 -32.30
C ARG A 299 6.75 8.75 -32.25
N LEU A 300 6.25 9.49 -33.24
CA LEU A 300 6.47 10.93 -33.38
C LEU A 300 5.13 11.65 -33.60
N GLY A 301 4.88 12.68 -32.80
CA GLY A 301 3.72 13.57 -32.93
C GLY A 301 4.10 15.03 -32.68
N ILE A 302 3.28 15.91 -33.22
CA ILE A 302 3.34 17.36 -33.00
C ILE A 302 2.15 17.75 -32.14
N LEU A 303 2.41 18.52 -31.09
CA LEU A 303 1.39 18.97 -30.14
C LEU A 303 1.35 20.51 -30.14
N VAL A 304 0.15 21.04 -30.21
CA VAL A 304 -0.13 22.47 -30.08
C VAL A 304 -1.07 22.67 -28.90
N THR A 305 -0.71 23.62 -28.03
CA THR A 305 -1.48 23.93 -26.81
C THR A 305 -2.12 25.28 -26.93
#